data_e78296ae41e4734aaeab0a86090a98e6
#
_entry.id   e78296ae41e4734aaeab0a86090a98e6
#
_cell.length_a   1.000
_cell.length_b   1.000
_cell.length_c   1.000
_cell.angle_alpha   90.00
_cell.angle_beta   90.00
_cell.angle_gamma   90.00
#
_symmetry.space_group_name_H-M   'P 1'
#
loop_
_entity.id
_entity.type
_entity.pdbx_description
1 polymer ?
#
loop_
_entity_poly.entity_id
_entity_poly.type
_entity_poly.pdbx_seq_one_letter_code
_entity_poly.pdbx_strand_id
1 'polypeptide(L)'
;MRRTVLGVLLGTALLATSACTRTVNAVPGGRHPWTVPGTLRIATSLGPNTFNPILSTQQVEALLQAFVFDPLIATDERGRDIPILAAAVPTLENGGISRDGLTITYHLRRNVRWQDGAPFTSRDVAFTFGAIMNPATAVATRHGYDQVARVETPDPYTAVFRLKRRFAPAVRTFFAHSDAPYYILPAHLLEKYHDLNRVPFNQQPVGTGPFRLVRWLRGDRI
;
A
#
# COMPACT_ATOMS: atom_id res chain seq x y z
N MET A 1 70.25 0.35 -14.16
CA MET A 1 69.08 -0.58 -14.28
C MET A 1 67.92 -0.27 -13.31
N ARG A 2 68.02 0.56 -12.28
CA ARG A 2 66.90 0.86 -11.35
C ARG A 2 65.89 1.94 -11.81
N ARG A 3 66.25 2.79 -12.78
CA ARG A 3 65.41 3.90 -13.26
C ARG A 3 64.39 3.47 -14.38
N THR A 4 64.71 2.46 -15.12
CA THR A 4 63.86 1.96 -16.23
C THR A 4 62.69 1.09 -15.71
N VAL A 5 62.84 0.41 -14.58
CA VAL A 5 61.81 -0.45 -14.02
C VAL A 5 60.70 0.38 -13.36
N LEU A 6 61.05 1.56 -12.81
CA LEU A 6 60.06 2.43 -12.17
C LEU A 6 59.13 3.12 -13.20
N GLY A 7 59.62 3.40 -14.41
CA GLY A 7 58.82 4.00 -15.47
C GLY A 7 57.81 3.06 -16.08
N VAL A 8 58.11 1.77 -16.16
CA VAL A 8 57.18 0.74 -16.72
C VAL A 8 56.08 0.42 -15.72
N LEU A 9 56.35 0.41 -14.42
CA LEU A 9 55.34 0.19 -13.38
C LEU A 9 54.36 1.37 -13.23
N LEU A 10 54.77 2.61 -13.47
CA LEU A 10 53.86 3.77 -13.46
C LEU A 10 52.98 3.82 -14.73
N GLY A 11 53.48 3.37 -15.86
CA GLY A 11 52.71 3.32 -17.13
C GLY A 11 51.60 2.27 -17.13
N THR A 12 51.79 1.13 -16.46
CA THR A 12 50.79 0.07 -16.34
C THR A 12 49.71 0.40 -15.29
N ALA A 13 49.99 1.22 -14.29
CA ALA A 13 48.98 1.63 -13.31
C ALA A 13 47.98 2.66 -13.86
N LEU A 14 48.36 3.47 -14.88
CA LEU A 14 47.44 4.43 -15.50
C LEU A 14 46.44 3.80 -16.52
N LEU A 15 46.73 2.61 -17.03
CA LEU A 15 45.85 1.92 -17.98
C LEU A 15 44.73 1.12 -17.30
N ALA A 16 44.79 0.92 -15.98
CA ALA A 16 43.82 0.14 -15.25
C ALA A 16 42.57 0.96 -14.74
N THR A 17 42.59 2.29 -14.89
CA THR A 17 41.52 3.16 -14.34
C THR A 17 40.43 3.54 -15.37
N SER A 18 40.55 3.11 -16.62
CA SER A 18 39.58 3.46 -17.69
C SER A 18 38.48 2.43 -17.95
N ALA A 19 38.35 1.42 -17.11
CA ALA A 19 37.43 0.33 -17.37
C ALA A 19 36.26 0.31 -16.40
N CYS A 20 35.43 1.34 -16.32
CA CYS A 20 34.04 1.25 -15.83
C CYS A 20 33.29 2.59 -15.88
N THR A 21 33.39 3.33 -16.95
CA THR A 21 32.37 4.33 -17.26
C THR A 21 31.70 3.95 -18.57
N ARG A 22 30.74 3.01 -18.48
CA ARG A 22 29.74 2.88 -19.52
C ARG A 22 28.81 4.09 -19.35
N THR A 23 29.24 5.24 -19.86
CA THR A 23 28.34 6.35 -20.11
C THR A 23 27.31 5.82 -21.10
N VAL A 24 26.14 5.45 -20.57
CA VAL A 24 24.97 5.38 -21.43
C VAL A 24 24.83 6.78 -21.97
N ASN A 25 25.18 6.98 -23.26
CA ASN A 25 24.92 8.21 -23.96
C ASN A 25 23.40 8.40 -23.97
N ALA A 26 22.89 9.07 -22.92
CA ALA A 26 21.54 9.56 -22.92
C ALA A 26 21.49 10.57 -24.08
N VAL A 27 20.85 10.20 -25.18
CA VAL A 27 20.59 11.12 -26.27
C VAL A 27 19.77 12.28 -25.67
N PRO A 28 20.31 13.51 -25.62
CA PRO A 28 19.59 14.62 -25.05
C PRO A 28 18.28 14.79 -25.81
N GLY A 29 17.13 14.58 -25.13
CA GLY A 29 15.80 14.69 -25.73
C GLY A 29 15.29 13.46 -26.46
N GLY A 30 16.04 12.37 -26.57
CA GLY A 30 15.61 11.14 -27.24
C GLY A 30 14.87 10.16 -26.33
N ARG A 31 13.64 9.79 -26.69
CA ARG A 31 12.93 8.66 -26.07
C ARG A 31 13.53 7.36 -26.59
N HIS A 32 13.70 6.37 -25.70
CA HIS A 32 14.07 5.03 -26.15
C HIS A 32 13.02 4.49 -27.15
N PRO A 33 13.43 3.70 -28.19
CA PRO A 33 12.50 3.17 -29.19
C PRO A 33 11.34 2.34 -28.60
N TRP A 34 11.53 1.77 -27.40
CA TRP A 34 10.51 0.99 -26.69
C TRP A 34 9.59 1.84 -25.80
N THR A 35 9.79 3.17 -25.72
CA THR A 35 8.95 4.06 -24.94
C THR A 35 7.63 4.32 -25.66
N VAL A 36 6.51 4.01 -24.99
CA VAL A 36 5.17 4.33 -25.46
C VAL A 36 4.69 5.56 -24.69
N PRO A 37 4.32 6.68 -25.37
CA PRO A 37 3.81 7.85 -24.69
C PRO A 37 2.58 7.53 -23.84
N GLY A 38 2.53 8.08 -22.63
CA GLY A 38 1.43 7.83 -21.69
C GLY A 38 1.46 6.45 -21.01
N THR A 39 2.51 5.66 -21.23
CA THR A 39 2.64 4.33 -20.64
C THR A 39 3.88 4.27 -19.75
N LEU A 40 3.69 4.00 -18.45
CA LEU A 40 4.76 3.63 -17.52
C LEU A 40 4.84 2.10 -17.47
N ARG A 41 6.03 1.56 -17.76
CA ARG A 41 6.32 0.13 -17.63
C ARG A 41 7.20 -0.12 -16.42
N ILE A 42 6.70 -0.96 -15.50
CA ILE A 42 7.42 -1.34 -14.30
C ILE A 42 7.76 -2.82 -14.41
N ALA A 43 9.03 -3.16 -14.23
CA ALA A 43 9.47 -4.55 -14.14
C ALA A 43 9.61 -4.97 -12.69
N THR A 44 9.13 -6.14 -12.34
CA THR A 44 9.28 -6.76 -11.02
C THR A 44 9.89 -8.15 -11.17
N SER A 45 10.66 -8.59 -10.17
CA SER A 45 11.30 -9.92 -10.19
C SER A 45 10.31 -11.06 -9.92
N LEU A 46 9.16 -10.75 -9.33
CA LEU A 46 8.10 -11.69 -8.99
C LEU A 46 6.74 -11.14 -9.43
N GLY A 47 5.82 -12.02 -9.79
CA GLY A 47 4.42 -11.68 -9.97
C GLY A 47 3.63 -11.80 -8.66
N PRO A 48 2.47 -11.11 -8.52
CA PRO A 48 1.61 -11.27 -7.35
C PRO A 48 0.88 -12.61 -7.38
N ASN A 49 0.51 -13.10 -6.19
CA ASN A 49 -0.40 -14.23 -6.02
C ASN A 49 -1.85 -13.79 -5.90
N THR A 50 -2.06 -12.60 -5.34
CA THR A 50 -3.39 -12.02 -5.07
C THR A 50 -3.34 -10.51 -5.11
N PHE A 51 -4.48 -9.89 -5.45
CA PHE A 51 -4.70 -8.46 -5.25
C PHE A 51 -5.51 -8.16 -3.98
N ASN A 52 -5.93 -9.18 -3.23
CA ASN A 52 -6.63 -8.94 -1.98
C ASN A 52 -5.65 -8.48 -0.89
N PRO A 53 -5.78 -7.23 -0.39
CA PRO A 53 -4.76 -6.62 0.47
C PRO A 53 -4.67 -7.21 1.88
N ILE A 54 -5.61 -8.05 2.31
CA ILE A 54 -5.54 -8.69 3.63
C ILE A 54 -4.95 -10.11 3.59
N LEU A 55 -4.78 -10.71 2.40
CA LEU A 55 -4.32 -12.10 2.26
C LEU A 55 -2.81 -12.24 2.11
N SER A 56 -2.09 -11.17 1.82
CA SER A 56 -0.65 -11.20 1.64
C SER A 56 0.01 -9.88 2.00
N THR A 57 1.26 -9.95 2.44
CA THR A 57 2.15 -8.81 2.73
C THR A 57 3.43 -8.88 1.91
N GLN A 58 3.45 -9.63 0.79
CA GLN A 58 4.59 -9.65 -0.11
C GLN A 58 4.81 -8.27 -0.74
N GLN A 59 6.06 -7.88 -0.88
CA GLN A 59 6.44 -6.54 -1.37
C GLN A 59 5.86 -6.23 -2.75
N VAL A 60 5.85 -7.19 -3.69
CA VAL A 60 5.28 -6.98 -5.03
C VAL A 60 3.78 -6.71 -4.97
N GLU A 61 3.08 -7.40 -4.08
CA GLU A 61 1.64 -7.21 -3.89
C GLU A 61 1.34 -5.88 -3.22
N ALA A 62 2.08 -5.51 -2.18
CA ALA A 62 1.97 -4.20 -1.53
C ALA A 62 2.21 -3.05 -2.52
N LEU A 63 3.23 -3.17 -3.40
CA LEU A 63 3.50 -2.19 -4.45
C LEU A 63 2.32 -2.06 -5.42
N LEU A 64 1.77 -3.17 -5.91
CA LEU A 64 0.67 -3.15 -6.87
C LEU A 64 -0.65 -2.71 -6.23
N GLN A 65 -0.89 -3.10 -4.99
CA GLN A 65 -2.06 -2.70 -4.22
C GLN A 65 -2.10 -1.19 -3.98
N ALA A 66 -0.93 -0.55 -3.78
CA ALA A 66 -0.83 0.90 -3.60
C ALA A 66 -1.29 1.71 -4.84
N PHE A 67 -1.34 1.12 -6.03
CA PHE A 67 -1.94 1.76 -7.20
C PHE A 67 -3.47 1.63 -7.23
N VAL A 68 -4.01 0.57 -6.65
CA VAL A 68 -5.43 0.21 -6.77
C VAL A 68 -6.24 0.67 -5.56
N PHE A 69 -5.63 0.71 -4.38
CA PHE A 69 -6.31 1.00 -3.12
C PHE A 69 -5.71 2.21 -2.43
N ASP A 70 -6.54 2.93 -1.70
CA ASP A 70 -6.12 4.00 -0.79
C ASP A 70 -6.23 3.54 0.67
N PRO A 71 -5.30 3.98 1.56
CA PRO A 71 -5.40 3.80 3.00
C PRO A 71 -6.28 4.89 3.64
N LEU A 72 -6.65 4.74 4.92
CA LEU A 72 -7.21 5.85 5.70
C LEU A 72 -6.20 6.98 5.87
N ILE A 73 -4.98 6.62 6.22
CA ILE A 73 -3.85 7.52 6.52
C ILE A 73 -2.63 7.02 5.73
N ALA A 74 -1.87 7.93 5.15
CA ALA A 74 -0.57 7.66 4.56
C ALA A 74 0.52 8.48 5.26
N THR A 75 1.77 8.25 4.86
CA THR A 75 2.93 9.03 5.32
C THR A 75 3.54 9.73 4.12
N ASP A 76 3.81 11.03 4.25
CA ASP A 76 4.47 11.82 3.20
C ASP A 76 5.99 11.56 3.18
N GLU A 77 6.68 12.18 2.21
CA GLU A 77 8.13 12.07 2.04
C GLU A 77 8.96 12.64 3.21
N ARG A 78 8.31 13.37 4.13
CA ARG A 78 8.91 13.91 5.35
C ARG A 78 8.58 13.11 6.59
N GLY A 79 7.91 11.95 6.43
CA GLY A 79 7.51 11.09 7.53
C GLY A 79 6.28 11.59 8.32
N ARG A 80 5.52 12.56 7.80
CA ARG A 80 4.32 13.10 8.44
C ARG A 80 3.08 12.31 8.00
N ASP A 81 2.20 12.03 8.95
CA ASP A 81 0.93 11.39 8.65
C ASP A 81 0.01 12.36 7.89
N ILE A 82 -0.54 11.90 6.78
CA ILE A 82 -1.46 12.65 5.93
C ILE A 82 -2.76 11.86 5.75
N PRO A 83 -3.93 12.53 5.77
CA PRO A 83 -5.22 11.87 5.59
C PRO A 83 -5.47 11.61 4.10
N ILE A 84 -5.86 10.37 3.75
CA ILE A 84 -6.23 9.96 2.39
C ILE A 84 -7.74 9.71 2.30
N LEU A 85 -8.25 8.56 2.78
CA LEU A 85 -9.69 8.29 2.86
C LEU A 85 -10.32 8.94 4.11
N ALA A 86 -9.54 9.13 5.16
CA ALA A 86 -9.95 9.95 6.29
C ALA A 86 -9.95 11.44 5.92
N ALA A 87 -10.82 12.22 6.53
CA ALA A 87 -10.89 13.68 6.36
C ALA A 87 -9.78 14.41 7.13
N ALA A 88 -9.32 13.82 8.24
CA ALA A 88 -8.22 14.31 9.07
C ALA A 88 -7.51 13.14 9.74
N VAL A 89 -6.25 13.32 10.12
CA VAL A 89 -5.52 12.39 10.98
C VAL A 89 -6.08 12.50 12.39
N PRO A 90 -6.52 11.39 13.04
CA PRO A 90 -7.00 11.43 14.42
C PRO A 90 -5.89 11.84 15.39
N THR A 91 -6.16 12.84 16.22
CA THR A 91 -5.27 13.30 17.28
C THR A 91 -6.06 13.55 18.58
N LEU A 92 -5.35 13.78 19.68
CA LEU A 92 -5.98 14.21 20.95
C LEU A 92 -6.59 15.60 20.82
N GLU A 93 -5.92 16.50 20.08
CA GLU A 93 -6.32 17.91 19.92
C GLU A 93 -7.62 18.05 19.15
N ASN A 94 -7.82 17.22 18.10
CA ASN A 94 -9.04 17.26 17.29
C ASN A 94 -10.14 16.32 17.78
N GLY A 95 -9.91 15.65 18.93
CA GLY A 95 -10.87 14.71 19.52
C GLY A 95 -10.97 13.36 18.78
N GLY A 96 -10.16 13.15 17.74
CA GLY A 96 -10.08 11.88 17.01
C GLY A 96 -9.49 10.75 17.86
N ILE A 97 -8.72 11.08 18.90
CA ILE A 97 -8.28 10.14 19.94
C ILE A 97 -8.89 10.62 21.26
N SER A 98 -9.57 9.72 21.98
CA SER A 98 -10.12 10.02 23.29
C SER A 98 -9.01 10.22 24.33
N ARG A 99 -9.29 11.02 25.38
CA ARG A 99 -8.32 11.31 26.46
C ARG A 99 -7.80 10.06 27.17
N ASP A 100 -8.63 9.04 27.29
CA ASP A 100 -8.23 7.74 27.87
C ASP A 100 -7.43 6.87 26.89
N GLY A 101 -7.34 7.26 25.60
CA GLY A 101 -6.62 6.53 24.55
C GLY A 101 -7.30 5.22 24.16
N LEU A 102 -8.57 5.01 24.49
CA LEU A 102 -9.31 3.77 24.22
C LEU A 102 -10.26 3.89 23.02
N THR A 103 -10.39 5.09 22.46
CA THR A 103 -11.25 5.32 21.29
C THR A 103 -10.50 6.09 20.22
N ILE A 104 -10.57 5.61 18.99
CA ILE A 104 -10.06 6.31 17.81
C ILE A 104 -11.21 6.50 16.82
N THR A 105 -11.49 7.74 16.47
CA THR A 105 -12.56 8.13 15.56
C THR A 105 -11.95 8.62 14.24
N TYR A 106 -12.30 7.97 13.15
CA TYR A 106 -12.00 8.41 11.80
C TYR A 106 -13.26 9.03 11.18
N HIS A 107 -13.19 10.30 10.83
CA HIS A 107 -14.15 10.92 9.93
C HIS A 107 -13.70 10.70 8.50
N LEU A 108 -14.57 10.14 7.66
CA LEU A 108 -14.27 9.75 6.30
C LEU A 108 -14.61 10.88 5.31
N ARG A 109 -13.89 10.94 4.20
CA ARG A 109 -14.24 11.84 3.10
C ARG A 109 -15.57 11.42 2.46
N ARG A 110 -16.45 12.39 2.18
CA ARG A 110 -17.83 12.13 1.69
C ARG A 110 -17.91 11.91 0.18
N ASN A 111 -16.90 12.28 -0.58
CA ASN A 111 -16.88 12.26 -2.05
C ASN A 111 -16.07 11.10 -2.63
N VAL A 112 -15.72 10.12 -1.83
CA VAL A 112 -14.97 8.94 -2.29
C VAL A 112 -15.94 7.90 -2.82
N ARG A 113 -15.58 7.32 -3.97
CA ARG A 113 -16.28 6.20 -4.59
C ARG A 113 -15.31 5.07 -4.91
N TRP A 114 -15.81 3.87 -4.84
CA TRP A 114 -15.16 2.71 -5.42
C TRP A 114 -15.10 2.85 -6.95
N GLN A 115 -14.19 2.13 -7.60
CA GLN A 115 -13.99 2.17 -9.06
C GLN A 115 -15.20 1.66 -9.87
N ASP A 116 -16.12 0.96 -9.22
CA ASP A 116 -17.43 0.54 -9.79
C ASP A 116 -18.54 1.57 -9.56
N GLY A 117 -18.23 2.71 -8.90
CA GLY A 117 -19.15 3.80 -8.66
C GLY A 117 -19.89 3.74 -7.33
N ALA A 118 -19.82 2.66 -6.56
CA ALA A 118 -20.44 2.56 -5.25
C ALA A 118 -19.80 3.58 -4.27
N PRO A 119 -20.55 4.15 -3.31
CA PRO A 119 -20.00 5.07 -2.32
C PRO A 119 -19.10 4.30 -1.33
N PHE A 120 -17.97 4.92 -0.97
CA PHE A 120 -17.13 4.46 0.14
C PHE A 120 -17.72 4.97 1.46
N THR A 121 -17.88 4.08 2.44
CA THR A 121 -18.52 4.39 3.73
C THR A 121 -17.83 3.72 4.91
N SER A 122 -18.21 4.10 6.13
CA SER A 122 -17.77 3.47 7.36
C SER A 122 -18.13 1.97 7.45
N ARG A 123 -19.15 1.52 6.71
CA ARG A 123 -19.50 0.11 6.59
C ARG A 123 -18.35 -0.71 6.00
N ASP A 124 -17.65 -0.16 5.01
CA ASP A 124 -16.50 -0.83 4.38
C ASP A 124 -15.35 -1.00 5.37
N VAL A 125 -15.13 0.00 6.24
CA VAL A 125 -14.14 -0.05 7.32
C VAL A 125 -14.47 -1.15 8.33
N ALA A 126 -15.72 -1.17 8.81
CA ALA A 126 -16.17 -2.18 9.79
C ALA A 126 -16.17 -3.59 9.17
N PHE A 127 -16.60 -3.73 7.92
CA PHE A 127 -16.56 -4.99 7.18
C PHE A 127 -15.12 -5.52 7.07
N THR A 128 -14.17 -4.65 6.69
CA THR A 128 -12.77 -5.07 6.53
C THR A 128 -12.16 -5.51 7.85
N PHE A 129 -12.45 -4.78 8.93
CA PHE A 129 -12.06 -5.21 10.27
C PHE A 129 -12.64 -6.60 10.61
N GLY A 130 -13.92 -6.81 10.35
CA GLY A 130 -14.58 -8.11 10.54
C GLY A 130 -13.93 -9.22 9.71
N ALA A 131 -13.58 -8.95 8.45
CA ALA A 131 -12.90 -9.90 7.58
C ALA A 131 -11.50 -10.26 8.08
N ILE A 132 -10.74 -9.29 8.62
CA ILE A 132 -9.44 -9.53 9.24
C ILE A 132 -9.57 -10.41 10.49
N MET A 133 -10.59 -10.18 11.29
CA MET A 133 -10.81 -10.91 12.53
C MET A 133 -11.53 -12.26 12.33
N ASN A 134 -12.08 -12.50 11.15
CA ASN A 134 -12.72 -13.78 10.82
C ASN A 134 -11.69 -14.92 10.81
N PRO A 135 -11.82 -15.95 11.69
CA PRO A 135 -10.87 -17.06 11.73
C PRO A 135 -10.85 -17.91 10.45
N ALA A 136 -11.93 -17.89 9.66
CA ALA A 136 -12.01 -18.59 8.39
C ALA A 136 -11.23 -17.89 7.26
N THR A 137 -10.90 -16.62 7.39
CA THR A 137 -10.10 -15.87 6.42
C THR A 137 -8.62 -16.00 6.76
N ALA A 138 -7.82 -16.52 5.83
CA ALA A 138 -6.38 -16.72 5.98
C ALA A 138 -5.61 -15.40 5.80
N VAL A 139 -5.83 -14.44 6.69
CA VAL A 139 -5.13 -13.15 6.65
C VAL A 139 -3.64 -13.30 6.97
N ALA A 140 -2.81 -12.46 6.38
CA ALA A 140 -1.36 -12.49 6.58
C ALA A 140 -0.98 -12.23 8.05
N THR A 141 -1.66 -11.32 8.73
CA THR A 141 -1.48 -11.04 10.16
C THR A 141 -2.71 -10.41 10.77
N ARG A 142 -2.92 -10.62 12.07
CA ARG A 142 -3.93 -9.91 12.88
C ARG A 142 -3.29 -8.94 13.88
N HIS A 143 -1.96 -8.82 13.80
CA HIS A 143 -1.20 -8.00 14.74
C HIS A 143 -1.72 -6.56 14.77
N GLY A 144 -1.96 -6.05 15.96
CA GLY A 144 -2.54 -4.73 16.20
C GLY A 144 -4.07 -4.70 16.10
N TYR A 145 -4.69 -5.36 15.10
CA TYR A 145 -6.15 -5.45 14.99
C TYR A 145 -6.78 -6.24 16.13
N ASP A 146 -6.05 -7.19 16.72
CA ASP A 146 -6.43 -7.92 17.93
C ASP A 146 -6.58 -7.03 19.17
N GLN A 147 -6.04 -5.81 19.16
CA GLN A 147 -6.23 -4.79 20.21
C GLN A 147 -7.58 -4.08 20.10
N VAL A 148 -8.26 -4.18 18.95
CA VAL A 148 -9.58 -3.59 18.75
C VAL A 148 -10.64 -4.53 19.32
N ALA A 149 -11.53 -3.99 20.16
CA ALA A 149 -12.68 -4.71 20.67
C ALA A 149 -13.81 -4.77 19.63
N ARG A 150 -14.08 -3.63 18.99
CA ARG A 150 -15.11 -3.49 17.93
C ARG A 150 -14.89 -2.21 17.13
N VAL A 151 -15.48 -2.17 15.95
CA VAL A 151 -15.61 -0.96 15.12
C VAL A 151 -17.09 -0.61 15.04
N GLU A 152 -17.43 0.62 15.42
CA GLU A 152 -18.78 1.17 15.37
C GLU A 152 -18.89 2.12 14.17
N THR A 153 -20.06 2.16 13.54
CA THR A 153 -20.36 3.01 12.38
C THR A 153 -21.64 3.82 12.66
N PRO A 154 -21.56 4.86 13.51
CA PRO A 154 -22.73 5.62 13.93
C PRO A 154 -23.43 6.35 12.77
N ASP A 155 -22.66 6.64 11.72
CA ASP A 155 -23.16 7.19 10.46
C ASP A 155 -22.27 6.72 9.28
N PRO A 156 -22.66 6.94 8.00
CA PRO A 156 -21.91 6.46 6.84
C PRO A 156 -20.48 7.00 6.71
N TYR A 157 -20.11 8.05 7.45
CA TYR A 157 -18.82 8.72 7.31
C TYR A 157 -18.04 8.79 8.62
N THR A 158 -18.43 8.02 9.62
CA THR A 158 -17.72 7.95 10.91
C THR A 158 -17.46 6.49 11.27
N ALA A 159 -16.19 6.13 11.43
CA ALA A 159 -15.74 4.82 11.91
C ALA A 159 -15.06 5.00 13.27
N VAL A 160 -15.59 4.34 14.32
CA VAL A 160 -15.12 4.45 15.69
C VAL A 160 -14.51 3.12 16.13
N PHE A 161 -13.21 3.12 16.35
CA PHE A 161 -12.49 1.96 16.87
C PHE A 161 -12.47 2.00 18.40
N ARG A 162 -13.07 1.00 19.03
CA ARG A 162 -13.00 0.78 20.47
C ARG A 162 -11.87 -0.19 20.80
N LEU A 163 -10.87 0.26 21.53
CA LEU A 163 -9.71 -0.54 21.87
C LEU A 163 -9.93 -1.29 23.19
N LYS A 164 -9.37 -2.48 23.33
CA LYS A 164 -9.34 -3.26 24.57
C LYS A 164 -8.39 -2.65 25.60
N ARG A 165 -7.35 -2.01 25.15
CA ARG A 165 -6.32 -1.32 25.92
C ARG A 165 -5.68 -0.22 25.08
N ARG A 166 -4.95 0.70 25.71
CA ARG A 166 -4.18 1.72 24.99
C ARG A 166 -3.17 1.06 24.04
N PHE A 167 -3.17 1.54 22.81
CA PHE A 167 -2.27 1.04 21.78
C PHE A 167 -1.71 2.24 20.99
N ALA A 168 -0.52 2.69 21.39
CA ALA A 168 0.09 3.91 20.85
C ALA A 168 0.26 3.91 19.32
N PRO A 169 0.62 2.77 18.64
CA PRO A 169 0.76 2.75 17.19
C PRO A 169 -0.55 2.75 16.41
N ALA A 170 -1.72 2.79 17.07
CA ALA A 170 -3.03 2.52 16.46
C ALA A 170 -3.29 3.30 15.16
N VAL A 171 -3.03 4.62 15.12
CA VAL A 171 -3.28 5.46 13.93
C VAL A 171 -2.43 5.02 12.74
N ARG A 172 -1.21 4.55 12.98
CA ARG A 172 -0.31 4.04 11.94
C ARG A 172 -0.45 2.54 11.66
N THR A 173 -1.28 1.84 12.45
CA THR A 173 -1.54 0.40 12.25
C THR A 173 -2.85 0.17 11.51
N PHE A 174 -3.93 0.90 11.87
CA PHE A 174 -5.26 0.60 11.33
C PHE A 174 -5.47 1.24 9.97
N PHE A 175 -5.41 0.42 8.91
CA PHE A 175 -5.63 0.85 7.53
C PHE A 175 -4.75 2.05 7.13
N ALA A 176 -3.54 2.10 7.66
CA ALA A 176 -2.55 3.09 7.29
C ALA A 176 -1.50 2.49 6.34
N HIS A 177 -0.86 3.34 5.55
CA HIS A 177 0.27 2.92 4.73
C HIS A 177 1.48 2.70 5.64
N SER A 178 1.81 1.45 5.90
CA SER A 178 2.89 0.96 6.77
C SER A 178 3.67 -0.15 6.07
N ASP A 179 4.61 -0.78 6.75
CA ASP A 179 5.40 -1.91 6.20
C ASP A 179 4.55 -3.13 5.80
N ALA A 180 3.35 -3.28 6.38
CA ALA A 180 2.39 -4.31 6.03
C ALA A 180 0.98 -3.70 5.92
N PRO A 181 0.75 -2.87 4.89
CA PRO A 181 -0.49 -2.12 4.80
C PRO A 181 -1.68 -3.05 4.52
N TYR A 182 -2.73 -2.92 5.31
CA TYR A 182 -4.04 -3.42 4.93
C TYR A 182 -4.87 -2.26 4.41
N TYR A 183 -5.44 -2.45 3.23
CA TYR A 183 -6.38 -1.50 2.64
C TYR A 183 -7.80 -1.92 2.91
N ILE A 184 -8.72 -0.97 2.77
CA ILE A 184 -10.14 -1.24 3.00
C ILE A 184 -10.73 -1.99 1.82
N LEU A 185 -11.65 -2.90 2.12
CA LEU A 185 -12.33 -3.78 1.17
C LEU A 185 -13.77 -3.31 0.92
N PRO A 186 -14.29 -3.45 -0.32
CA PRO A 186 -15.66 -3.09 -0.66
C PRO A 186 -16.68 -4.07 -0.06
N ALA A 187 -17.36 -3.66 1.00
CA ALA A 187 -18.35 -4.48 1.69
C ALA A 187 -19.46 -4.95 0.73
N HIS A 188 -19.95 -4.07 -0.15
CA HIS A 188 -21.02 -4.36 -1.10
C HIS A 188 -20.72 -5.50 -2.08
N LEU A 189 -19.45 -5.79 -2.34
CA LEU A 189 -19.02 -6.90 -3.19
C LEU A 189 -18.73 -8.18 -2.41
N LEU A 190 -18.26 -8.04 -1.16
CA LEU A 190 -17.60 -9.12 -0.45
C LEU A 190 -18.38 -9.67 0.74
N GLU A 191 -19.33 -8.94 1.32
CA GLU A 191 -20.07 -9.35 2.50
C GLU A 191 -20.90 -10.64 2.34
N LYS A 192 -21.18 -11.04 1.10
CA LYS A 192 -21.88 -12.29 0.78
C LYS A 192 -21.04 -13.54 0.97
N TYR A 193 -19.71 -13.40 1.13
CA TYR A 193 -18.81 -14.55 1.27
C TYR A 193 -18.52 -14.82 2.74
N HIS A 194 -18.50 -16.10 3.12
CA HIS A 194 -18.16 -16.55 4.46
C HIS A 194 -16.69 -16.27 4.82
N ASP A 195 -15.79 -16.42 3.83
CA ASP A 195 -14.37 -16.09 3.91
C ASP A 195 -13.91 -15.46 2.59
N LEU A 196 -12.73 -14.88 2.58
CA LEU A 196 -12.19 -14.17 1.42
C LEU A 196 -11.02 -14.91 0.74
N ASN A 197 -10.75 -16.16 1.09
CA ASN A 197 -9.56 -16.89 0.62
C ASN A 197 -9.58 -17.12 -0.90
N ARG A 198 -10.75 -17.39 -1.47
CA ARG A 198 -10.92 -17.75 -2.89
C ARG A 198 -12.11 -17.06 -3.53
N VAL A 199 -12.12 -15.75 -3.53
CA VAL A 199 -13.17 -14.94 -4.16
C VAL A 199 -12.67 -14.31 -5.45
N PRO A 200 -13.53 -14.01 -6.43
CA PRO A 200 -13.14 -13.36 -7.71
C PRO A 200 -12.40 -12.04 -7.51
N PHE A 201 -12.72 -11.30 -6.47
CA PHE A 201 -12.06 -10.06 -6.08
C PHE A 201 -10.53 -10.20 -5.94
N ASN A 202 -10.04 -11.37 -5.52
CA ASN A 202 -8.61 -11.62 -5.35
C ASN A 202 -7.81 -11.52 -6.66
N GLN A 203 -8.51 -11.60 -7.81
CA GLN A 203 -7.92 -11.51 -9.14
C GLN A 203 -8.42 -10.28 -9.93
N GLN A 204 -9.59 -9.75 -9.55
CA GLN A 204 -10.20 -8.57 -10.19
C GLN A 204 -10.63 -7.59 -9.09
N PRO A 205 -9.66 -6.89 -8.49
CA PRO A 205 -9.93 -5.96 -7.39
C PRO A 205 -10.71 -4.74 -7.88
N VAL A 206 -11.55 -4.22 -7.00
CA VAL A 206 -12.20 -2.92 -7.13
C VAL A 206 -11.69 -2.09 -5.96
N GLY A 207 -10.92 -1.05 -6.24
CA GLY A 207 -10.32 -0.17 -5.24
C GLY A 207 -10.91 1.23 -5.25
N THR A 208 -10.28 2.11 -4.47
CA THR A 208 -10.56 3.56 -4.44
C THR A 208 -9.41 4.35 -5.06
N GLY A 209 -8.28 3.69 -5.32
CA GLY A 209 -7.03 4.29 -5.79
C GLY A 209 -7.08 4.78 -7.25
N PRO A 210 -6.00 5.45 -7.67
CA PRO A 210 -5.96 6.14 -8.97
C PRO A 210 -5.87 5.21 -10.18
N PHE A 211 -5.51 3.94 -9.99
CA PHE A 211 -5.37 2.96 -11.07
C PHE A 211 -6.34 1.80 -10.88
N ARG A 212 -6.90 1.34 -12.00
CA ARG A 212 -7.78 0.18 -12.04
C ARG A 212 -7.09 -0.98 -12.76
N LEU A 213 -7.20 -2.20 -12.19
CA LEU A 213 -6.75 -3.41 -12.88
C LEU A 213 -7.63 -3.65 -14.10
N VAL A 214 -7.03 -3.69 -15.29
CA VAL A 214 -7.71 -4.00 -16.54
C VAL A 214 -7.58 -5.49 -16.86
N ARG A 215 -6.37 -6.02 -16.74
CA ARG A 215 -6.08 -7.42 -17.06
C ARG A 215 -4.83 -7.89 -16.32
N TRP A 216 -4.89 -9.11 -15.84
CA TRP A 216 -3.76 -9.81 -15.26
C TRP A 216 -3.50 -11.12 -16.03
N LEU A 217 -2.38 -11.19 -16.72
CA LEU A 217 -1.86 -12.38 -17.36
C LEU A 217 -0.73 -12.95 -16.47
N ARG A 218 -1.04 -14.02 -15.76
CA ARG A 218 -0.10 -14.61 -14.79
C ARG A 218 1.19 -15.03 -15.47
N GLY A 219 2.33 -14.63 -14.88
CA GLY A 219 3.66 -14.92 -15.42
C GLY A 219 4.10 -14.03 -16.61
N ASP A 220 3.25 -13.11 -17.05
CA ASP A 220 3.56 -12.19 -18.17
C ASP A 220 3.43 -10.73 -17.72
N ARG A 221 2.22 -10.23 -17.52
CA ARG A 221 1.98 -8.81 -17.27
C ARG A 221 0.66 -8.51 -16.54
N ILE A 222 0.61 -7.34 -16.00
CA ILE A 222 -0.55 -6.72 -15.35
C ILE A 222 -0.83 -5.40 -16.06
#